data_a695b6385a009622ebeb471704b9389f
#
_entry.id   a695b6385a009622ebeb471704b9389f
#
_cell.length_a   1.000
_cell.length_b   1.000
_cell.length_c   1.000
_cell.angle_alpha   90.00
_cell.angle_beta   90.00
_cell.angle_gamma   90.00
#
_symmetry.space_group_name_H-M   'P 1'
#
loop_
_entity.id
_entity.type
_entity.pdbx_description
1 polymer ?
#
loop_
_entity_poly.entity_id
_entity_poly.type
_entity_poly.pdbx_seq_one_letter_code
_entity_poly.pdbx_strand_id
1 'polypeptide(L)'
;MIDIILKNFENPDQIRNFEKGKFEIVELPNMTIGKATYKWGWKWSVDVSPLSGTDFCEVEPLGMVISGNATVDFKDGKIHTLKKGDLFYVSSKPHDSYVIGAEDYISLHFIGAEKYANWLIIKILYKKEKRLLEN
;
A
#
# COMPACT_ATOMS: atom_id res chain seq x y z
N MET A 1 1.35 24.72 23.61
CA MET A 1 0.43 23.61 23.25
C MET A 1 -0.17 23.84 21.89
N ILE A 2 -0.20 22.84 21.05
CA ILE A 2 -0.87 22.90 19.76
C ILE A 2 -2.32 22.46 19.96
N ASP A 3 -3.27 23.32 19.66
CA ASP A 3 -4.70 23.01 19.84
C ASP A 3 -5.24 22.09 18.75
N ILE A 4 -4.73 22.26 17.51
CA ILE A 4 -5.21 21.49 16.37
C ILE A 4 -4.12 21.41 15.30
N ILE A 5 -4.11 20.31 14.57
CA ILE A 5 -3.27 20.12 13.39
C ILE A 5 -4.19 19.77 12.22
N LEU A 6 -4.11 20.58 11.15
CA LEU A 6 -4.88 20.33 9.92
C LEU A 6 -3.93 20.04 8.78
N LYS A 7 -4.15 18.91 8.11
CA LYS A 7 -3.39 18.48 6.93
C LYS A 7 -4.36 17.95 5.89
N ASN A 8 -3.91 17.83 4.65
CA ASN A 8 -4.69 17.25 3.58
C ASN A 8 -3.75 16.58 2.55
N PHE A 9 -4.31 15.74 1.67
CA PHE A 9 -3.54 15.03 0.67
C PHE A 9 -3.15 15.86 -0.56
N GLU A 10 -3.60 17.13 -0.65
CA GLU A 10 -3.10 18.05 -1.68
C GLU A 10 -1.66 18.48 -1.39
N ASN A 11 -1.25 18.39 -0.11
CA ASN A 11 0.08 18.73 0.38
C ASN A 11 0.61 17.59 1.28
N PRO A 12 0.87 16.41 0.75
CA PRO A 12 1.31 15.29 1.56
C PRO A 12 2.72 15.50 2.11
N ASP A 13 3.01 14.85 3.24
CA ASP A 13 4.36 14.85 3.81
C ASP A 13 5.34 14.03 2.97
N GLN A 14 4.84 12.96 2.34
CA GLN A 14 5.61 12.13 1.41
C GLN A 14 4.74 11.68 0.25
N ILE A 15 5.37 11.50 -0.91
CA ILE A 15 4.74 10.87 -2.08
C ILE A 15 5.66 9.76 -2.54
N ARG A 16 5.11 8.56 -2.70
CA ARG A 16 5.80 7.41 -3.28
C ARG A 16 5.16 7.10 -4.62
N ASN A 17 5.87 7.44 -5.70
CA ASN A 17 5.36 7.22 -7.05
C ASN A 17 5.85 5.88 -7.59
N PHE A 18 5.00 5.23 -8.35
CA PHE A 18 5.33 4.01 -9.08
C PHE A 18 4.50 3.97 -10.36
N GLU A 19 4.76 2.99 -11.19
CA GLU A 19 4.04 2.85 -12.47
C GLU A 19 2.54 2.69 -12.20
N LYS A 20 1.72 3.48 -12.89
CA LYS A 20 0.25 3.49 -12.80
C LYS A 20 -0.31 3.80 -11.42
N GLY A 21 0.43 4.53 -10.58
CA GLY A 21 -0.13 4.91 -9.30
C GLY A 21 0.80 5.69 -8.39
N LYS A 22 0.27 6.02 -7.24
CA LYS A 22 1.01 6.72 -6.20
C LYS A 22 0.44 6.39 -4.83
N PHE A 23 1.27 6.58 -3.83
CA PHE A 23 0.90 6.45 -2.43
C PHE A 23 1.34 7.71 -1.69
N GLU A 24 0.37 8.48 -1.22
CA GLU A 24 0.61 9.74 -0.52
C GLU A 24 0.48 9.52 0.98
N ILE A 25 1.37 10.14 1.75
CA ILE A 25 1.44 9.96 3.20
C ILE A 25 1.28 11.31 3.89
N VAL A 26 0.40 11.33 4.89
CA VAL A 26 0.23 12.44 5.82
C VAL A 26 0.52 11.94 7.22
N GLU A 27 1.39 12.66 7.93
CA GLU A 27 1.80 12.30 9.28
C GLU A 27 1.07 13.19 10.29
N LEU A 28 0.31 12.56 11.20
CA LEU A 28 -0.32 13.19 12.35
C LEU A 28 0.36 12.68 13.63
N PRO A 29 0.21 13.36 14.77
CA PRO A 29 0.98 13.00 15.97
C PRO A 29 0.93 11.53 16.39
N ASN A 30 -0.19 10.86 16.22
CA ASN A 30 -0.36 9.48 16.67
C ASN A 30 -0.68 8.51 15.53
N MET A 31 -0.69 8.98 14.28
CA MET A 31 -1.09 8.13 13.16
C MET A 31 -0.52 8.65 11.85
N THR A 32 0.03 7.74 11.08
CA THR A 32 0.41 7.99 9.70
C THR A 32 -0.70 7.47 8.81
N ILE A 33 -1.26 8.34 7.98
CA ILE A 33 -2.36 7.98 7.08
C ILE A 33 -1.86 7.99 5.64
N GLY A 34 -2.11 6.91 4.93
CA GLY A 34 -1.78 6.79 3.52
C GLY A 34 -3.01 6.89 2.63
N LYS A 35 -2.82 7.42 1.43
CA LYS A 35 -3.82 7.42 0.37
C LYS A 35 -3.24 6.77 -0.86
N ALA A 36 -3.78 5.61 -1.22
CA ALA A 36 -3.44 4.91 -2.44
C ALA A 36 -4.30 5.44 -3.58
N THR A 37 -3.68 5.69 -4.73
CA THR A 37 -4.38 5.99 -5.97
C THR A 37 -3.77 5.09 -7.04
N TYR A 38 -4.53 4.10 -7.50
CA TYR A 38 -4.08 3.14 -8.51
C TYR A 38 -4.95 3.27 -9.76
N LYS A 39 -4.29 3.40 -10.90
CA LYS A 39 -4.98 3.56 -12.19
C LYS A 39 -5.38 2.21 -12.76
N TRP A 40 -6.26 2.24 -13.75
CA TRP A 40 -6.60 1.05 -14.53
C TRP A 40 -5.34 0.34 -15.03
N GLY A 41 -5.34 -0.98 -14.89
CA GLY A 41 -4.22 -1.82 -15.29
C GLY A 41 -3.12 -1.96 -14.24
N TRP A 42 -3.21 -1.25 -13.12
CA TRP A 42 -2.25 -1.42 -12.03
C TRP A 42 -2.33 -2.83 -11.44
N LYS A 43 -1.16 -3.41 -11.23
CA LYS A 43 -1.00 -4.68 -10.55
C LYS A 43 0.25 -4.61 -9.67
N TRP A 44 0.12 -4.98 -8.40
CA TRP A 44 1.21 -4.84 -7.44
C TRP A 44 2.48 -5.58 -7.89
N SER A 45 2.33 -6.84 -8.36
CA SER A 45 3.48 -7.66 -8.79
C SER A 45 4.20 -7.13 -10.04
N VAL A 46 3.54 -6.26 -10.82
CA VAL A 46 4.11 -5.65 -12.02
C VAL A 46 4.65 -4.25 -11.74
N ASP A 47 3.87 -3.43 -11.03
CA ASP A 47 4.14 -2.00 -10.90
C ASP A 47 4.88 -1.63 -9.60
N VAL A 48 4.77 -2.44 -8.55
CA VAL A 48 5.38 -2.18 -7.24
C VAL A 48 6.49 -3.16 -6.92
N SER A 49 6.29 -4.44 -7.18
CA SER A 49 7.24 -5.52 -6.88
C SER A 49 8.67 -5.23 -7.38
N PRO A 50 8.89 -4.74 -8.61
CA PRO A 50 10.24 -4.46 -9.08
C PRO A 50 11.00 -3.44 -8.23
N LEU A 51 10.27 -2.54 -7.58
CA LEU A 51 10.86 -1.50 -6.71
C LEU A 51 11.01 -1.99 -5.27
N SER A 52 10.13 -2.88 -4.81
CA SER A 52 10.16 -3.40 -3.46
C SER A 52 11.21 -4.50 -3.25
N GLY A 53 11.55 -5.24 -4.29
CA GLY A 53 12.48 -6.35 -4.21
C GLY A 53 11.84 -7.66 -3.71
N THR A 54 10.52 -7.71 -3.57
CA THR A 54 9.78 -8.91 -3.16
C THR A 54 8.75 -9.28 -4.22
N ASP A 55 8.44 -10.59 -4.33
CA ASP A 55 7.47 -11.07 -5.32
C ASP A 55 6.03 -10.84 -4.89
N PHE A 56 5.78 -10.79 -3.59
CA PHE A 56 4.45 -10.59 -3.01
C PHE A 56 4.48 -9.46 -1.99
N CYS A 57 3.34 -8.80 -1.83
CA CYS A 57 3.15 -7.82 -0.78
C CYS A 57 2.93 -8.53 0.55
N GLU A 58 3.62 -8.08 1.58
CA GLU A 58 3.51 -8.59 2.95
C GLU A 58 3.19 -7.49 3.96
N VAL A 59 2.81 -6.32 3.45
CA VAL A 59 2.34 -5.23 4.29
C VAL A 59 0.94 -5.58 4.81
N GLU A 60 0.69 -5.26 6.05
CA GLU A 60 -0.56 -5.57 6.77
C GLU A 60 -1.38 -4.30 6.98
N PRO A 61 -2.14 -3.84 5.94
CA PRO A 61 -2.88 -2.60 6.05
C PRO A 61 -4.25 -2.78 6.69
N LEU A 62 -4.70 -1.72 7.35
CA LEU A 62 -6.08 -1.53 7.75
C LEU A 62 -6.55 -0.21 7.16
N GLY A 63 -7.68 -0.22 6.47
CA GLY A 63 -8.11 0.98 5.76
C GLY A 63 -9.54 0.93 5.25
N MET A 64 -9.83 1.85 4.32
CA MET A 64 -11.16 2.00 3.73
C MET A 64 -11.05 2.33 2.25
N VAL A 65 -11.86 1.68 1.43
CA VAL A 65 -11.97 1.98 -0.01
C VAL A 65 -12.86 3.19 -0.22
N ILE A 66 -12.33 4.20 -0.90
CA ILE A 66 -13.05 5.44 -1.20
C ILE A 66 -13.72 5.36 -2.58
N SER A 67 -13.04 4.79 -3.58
CA SER A 67 -13.61 4.63 -4.92
C SER A 67 -12.92 3.49 -5.67
N GLY A 68 -13.60 2.98 -6.70
CA GLY A 68 -13.09 1.92 -7.55
C GLY A 68 -13.10 0.55 -6.86
N ASN A 69 -12.48 -0.41 -7.55
CA ASN A 69 -12.44 -1.81 -7.09
C ASN A 69 -11.03 -2.37 -7.30
N ALA A 70 -10.58 -3.17 -6.35
CA ALA A 70 -9.32 -3.88 -6.46
C ALA A 70 -9.42 -5.27 -5.84
N THR A 71 -8.47 -6.13 -6.14
CA THR A 71 -8.40 -7.47 -5.54
C THR A 71 -7.34 -7.52 -4.45
N VAL A 72 -7.46 -8.55 -3.61
CA VAL A 72 -6.37 -9.07 -2.81
C VAL A 72 -6.26 -10.56 -3.15
N ASP A 73 -5.17 -10.93 -3.79
CA ASP A 73 -4.93 -12.27 -4.29
C ASP A 73 -3.89 -12.95 -3.43
N PHE A 74 -4.32 -13.82 -2.52
CA PHE A 74 -3.38 -14.55 -1.68
C PHE A 74 -2.64 -15.63 -2.49
N LYS A 75 -1.41 -15.88 -2.10
CA LYS A 75 -0.56 -16.91 -2.74
C LYS A 75 -1.20 -18.29 -2.72
N ASP A 76 -2.08 -18.58 -1.76
CA ASP A 76 -2.80 -19.86 -1.67
C ASP A 76 -3.97 -19.99 -2.68
N GLY A 77 -4.19 -18.97 -3.49
CA GLY A 77 -5.22 -18.95 -4.53
C GLY A 77 -6.54 -18.31 -4.14
N LYS A 78 -6.69 -17.87 -2.90
CA LYS A 78 -7.90 -17.16 -2.48
C LYS A 78 -7.87 -15.71 -2.97
N ILE A 79 -8.95 -15.28 -3.63
CA ILE A 79 -9.09 -13.94 -4.20
C ILE A 79 -10.25 -13.23 -3.52
N HIS A 80 -10.02 -12.02 -3.04
CA HIS A 80 -11.03 -11.17 -2.44
C HIS A 80 -11.14 -9.88 -3.24
N THR A 81 -12.36 -9.34 -3.35
CA THR A 81 -12.59 -8.05 -4.01
C THR A 81 -12.87 -6.99 -2.96
N LEU A 82 -12.14 -5.89 -3.05
CA LEU A 82 -12.36 -4.68 -2.25
C LEU A 82 -13.13 -3.68 -3.11
N LYS A 83 -14.20 -3.13 -2.59
CA LYS A 83 -15.07 -2.19 -3.31
C LYS A 83 -15.38 -0.96 -2.47
N LYS A 84 -15.86 0.08 -3.12
CA LYS A 84 -16.22 1.35 -2.48
C LYS A 84 -17.02 1.14 -1.20
N GLY A 85 -16.56 1.76 -0.12
CA GLY A 85 -17.19 1.70 1.20
C GLY A 85 -16.71 0.58 2.08
N ASP A 86 -15.96 -0.40 1.57
CA ASP A 86 -15.42 -1.49 2.38
C ASP A 86 -14.35 -0.97 3.34
N LEU A 87 -14.49 -1.35 4.60
CA LEU A 87 -13.40 -1.30 5.57
C LEU A 87 -12.65 -2.62 5.47
N PHE A 88 -11.34 -2.58 5.37
CA PHE A 88 -10.56 -3.79 5.16
C PHE A 88 -9.40 -3.90 6.15
N TYR A 89 -9.10 -5.13 6.46
CA TYR A 89 -7.85 -5.56 7.08
C TYR A 89 -7.28 -6.66 6.20
N VAL A 90 -6.01 -6.52 5.82
CA VAL A 90 -5.30 -7.55 5.05
C VAL A 90 -4.14 -8.04 5.88
N SER A 91 -4.07 -9.36 6.10
CA SER A 91 -2.97 -9.95 6.87
C SER A 91 -1.64 -9.84 6.12
N SER A 92 -0.53 -10.03 6.83
CA SER A 92 0.82 -10.04 6.25
C SER A 92 1.10 -11.26 5.36
N LYS A 93 0.15 -12.17 5.25
CA LYS A 93 0.25 -13.33 4.37
C LYS A 93 0.55 -12.88 2.94
N PRO A 94 1.50 -13.50 2.23
CA PRO A 94 1.89 -13.06 0.89
C PRO A 94 0.73 -12.94 -0.07
N HIS A 95 0.59 -11.78 -0.71
CA HIS A 95 -0.51 -11.49 -1.62
C HIS A 95 -0.09 -10.56 -2.75
N ASP A 96 -0.85 -10.61 -3.82
CA ASP A 96 -0.82 -9.68 -4.94
C ASP A 96 -2.12 -8.86 -4.92
N SER A 97 -2.22 -7.88 -5.78
CA SER A 97 -3.41 -7.02 -5.89
C SER A 97 -3.46 -6.41 -7.29
N TYR A 98 -4.64 -6.24 -7.84
CA TYR A 98 -4.81 -5.50 -9.09
C TYR A 98 -6.14 -4.73 -9.12
N VAL A 99 -6.16 -3.66 -9.91
CA VAL A 99 -7.36 -2.83 -10.09
C VAL A 99 -8.30 -3.51 -11.07
N ILE A 100 -9.60 -3.57 -10.69
CA ILE A 100 -10.67 -4.09 -11.54
C ILE A 100 -11.42 -2.91 -12.16
N GLY A 101 -11.69 -3.00 -13.46
CA GLY A 101 -12.48 -1.98 -14.17
C GLY A 101 -11.67 -0.77 -14.60
N ALA A 102 -12.35 0.24 -15.12
CA ALA A 102 -11.75 1.41 -15.75
C ALA A 102 -11.64 2.63 -14.82
N GLU A 103 -12.21 2.56 -13.62
CA GLU A 103 -12.11 3.61 -12.61
C GLU A 103 -10.81 3.51 -11.83
N ASP A 104 -10.28 4.66 -11.43
CA ASP A 104 -9.17 4.69 -10.48
C ASP A 104 -9.63 4.11 -9.15
N TYR A 105 -8.76 3.29 -8.56
CA TYR A 105 -8.97 2.78 -7.20
C TYR A 105 -8.32 3.74 -6.21
N ILE A 106 -9.10 4.17 -5.21
CA ILE A 106 -8.61 5.04 -4.15
C ILE A 106 -8.96 4.43 -2.81
N SER A 107 -7.97 4.30 -1.94
CA SER A 107 -8.18 3.83 -0.57
C SER A 107 -7.39 4.63 0.44
N LEU A 108 -7.89 4.70 1.67
CA LEU A 108 -7.17 5.26 2.81
C LEU A 108 -6.62 4.12 3.65
N HIS A 109 -5.38 4.27 4.12
CA HIS A 109 -4.69 3.31 4.97
C HIS A 109 -4.40 3.96 6.31
N PHE A 110 -4.97 3.40 7.38
CA PHE A 110 -4.82 3.91 8.74
C PHE A 110 -3.71 3.19 9.50
N ILE A 111 -3.40 1.95 9.12
CA ILE A 111 -2.30 1.15 9.67
C ILE A 111 -1.53 0.56 8.49
N GLY A 112 -0.21 0.50 8.62
CA GLY A 112 0.68 -0.05 7.60
C GLY A 112 1.14 0.96 6.55
N ALA A 113 0.61 2.18 6.57
CA ALA A 113 0.92 3.20 5.57
C ALA A 113 2.42 3.55 5.53
N GLU A 114 3.07 3.61 6.68
CA GLU A 114 4.49 3.96 6.78
C GLU A 114 5.40 2.94 6.11
N LYS A 115 4.95 1.70 5.97
CA LYS A 115 5.73 0.61 5.34
C LYS A 115 5.41 0.39 3.88
N TYR A 116 4.21 0.80 3.45
CA TYR A 116 3.76 0.52 2.09
C TYR A 116 4.57 1.30 1.05
N ALA A 117 5.01 0.60 0.01
CA ALA A 117 5.80 1.18 -1.08
C ALA A 117 7.03 1.96 -0.60
N ASN A 118 7.57 1.63 0.58
CA ASN A 118 8.80 2.21 1.11
C ASN A 118 9.99 1.39 0.63
N TRP A 119 10.51 1.76 -0.53
CA TRP A 119 11.60 1.05 -1.21
C TRP A 119 12.85 0.92 -0.36
N LEU A 120 13.22 1.96 0.36
CA LEU A 120 14.46 1.97 1.15
C LEU A 120 14.37 0.99 2.31
N ILE A 121 13.29 1.01 3.08
CA ILE A 121 13.10 0.12 4.22
C ILE A 121 12.99 -1.33 3.76
N ILE A 122 12.18 -1.59 2.73
CA ILE A 122 12.00 -2.95 2.19
C ILE A 122 13.32 -3.50 1.67
N LYS A 123 14.09 -2.72 0.93
CA LYS A 123 15.41 -3.13 0.43
C LYS A 123 16.41 -3.42 1.56
N ILE A 124 16.41 -2.62 2.59
CA ILE A 124 17.29 -2.82 3.76
C ILE A 124 16.93 -4.13 4.47
N LEU A 125 15.65 -4.36 4.72
CA LEU A 125 15.17 -5.58 5.38
C LEU A 125 15.48 -6.81 4.54
N TYR A 126 15.25 -6.75 3.24
CA TYR A 126 15.56 -7.85 2.32
C TYR A 126 17.04 -8.20 2.32
N LYS A 127 17.92 -7.20 2.23
CA LYS A 127 19.37 -7.41 2.28
C LYS A 127 19.83 -8.00 3.61
N LYS A 128 19.26 -7.55 4.72
CA LYS A 128 19.57 -8.05 6.05
C LYS A 128 19.18 -9.52 6.20
N GLU A 129 17.97 -9.87 5.78
CA GLU A 129 17.47 -11.24 5.80
C GLU A 129 18.33 -12.15 4.93
N LYS A 130 18.68 -11.71 3.73
CA LYS A 130 19.54 -12.45 2.81
C LYS A 130 20.93 -12.72 3.42
N ARG A 131 21.51 -11.72 4.10
CA ARG A 131 22.80 -11.92 4.80
C ARG A 131 22.72 -12.97 5.90
N LEU A 132 21.61 -13.01 6.64
CA LEU A 132 21.40 -13.99 7.70
C LEU A 132 21.29 -15.40 7.14
N LEU A 133 20.73 -15.55 5.94
CA LEU A 133 20.58 -16.84 5.26
C LEU A 133 21.89 -17.32 4.61
N GLU A 134 22.79 -16.40 4.24
CA GLU A 134 24.08 -16.71 3.59
C GLU A 134 25.20 -17.03 4.58
N ASN A 135 25.00 -16.76 5.84
CA ASN A 135 25.93 -17.11 6.92
C ASN A 135 25.44 -18.35 7.65
#